data_b6ec791a846d8f02d77f33a654e489fd
#
_entry.id   b6ec791a846d8f02d77f33a654e489fd
#
_cell.length_a   1.000
_cell.length_b   1.000
_cell.length_c   1.000
_cell.angle_alpha   90.00
_cell.angle_beta   90.00
_cell.angle_gamma   90.00
#
_symmetry.space_group_name_H-M   'P 1'
#
loop_
_entity.id
_entity.type
_entity.pdbx_description
1 polymer ?
#
loop_
_entity_poly.entity_id
_entity_poly.type
_entity_poly.pdbx_seq_one_letter_code
_entity_poly.pdbx_strand_id
1 'polypeptide(L)'
;AMQKGVANGMGGGKFEPDGQLTRAQLVTVLYRAAGEPDTGKQVNPFTDVADDAWYTKAVIWAANNGIVNGVAKNTFAPDDSITREQIATMLYRYAGAEAAKEDKLSAFPDAAKTSDWAKEALNWAVASGLINGVADANGTASLEPQATATRAQIATILMRWLEK
;
A
#
# COMPACT_ATOMS: atom_id res chain seq x y z
N ALA A 1 8.05 -15.45 2.72
CA ALA A 1 7.85 -14.00 2.67
C ALA A 1 8.93 -13.27 3.45
N MET A 2 9.32 -13.84 4.54
CA MET A 2 10.31 -13.21 5.42
C MET A 2 11.69 -13.18 4.80
N GLN A 3 12.02 -14.18 4.04
CA GLN A 3 13.35 -14.36 3.50
C GLN A 3 13.83 -13.25 2.58
N LYS A 4 12.94 -12.50 2.02
CA LYS A 4 13.31 -11.38 1.14
C LYS A 4 13.29 -10.04 1.85
N GLY A 5 13.10 -10.05 3.17
CA GLY A 5 12.99 -8.82 3.95
C GLY A 5 11.73 -8.03 3.73
N VAL A 6 10.75 -8.59 3.01
CA VAL A 6 9.56 -7.86 2.62
C VAL A 6 8.69 -7.53 3.83
N ALA A 7 8.58 -8.44 4.78
CA ALA A 7 7.77 -8.21 5.98
C ALA A 7 8.62 -8.20 7.25
N ASN A 8 9.92 -8.06 7.11
CA ASN A 8 10.87 -8.28 8.19
C ASN A 8 11.40 -6.97 8.76
N GLY A 9 11.40 -6.87 10.09
CA GLY A 9 12.16 -5.84 10.78
C GLY A 9 11.77 -4.41 10.50
N MET A 10 10.57 -4.17 10.08
CA MET A 10 10.13 -2.82 9.78
C MET A 10 10.05 -2.01 11.05
N GLY A 11 10.97 -1.05 11.16
CA GLY A 11 11.00 -0.10 12.24
C GLY A 11 11.49 -0.62 13.57
N GLY A 12 11.37 -1.89 13.87
CA GLY A 12 11.69 -2.38 15.21
C GLY A 12 12.33 -3.74 15.24
N GLY A 13 12.53 -4.33 14.11
CA GLY A 13 13.10 -5.65 14.03
C GLY A 13 12.15 -6.78 14.37
N LYS A 14 10.91 -6.47 14.71
CA LYS A 14 9.89 -7.47 15.02
C LYS A 14 8.76 -7.43 14.01
N PHE A 15 8.31 -8.61 13.62
CA PHE A 15 7.08 -8.73 12.85
C PHE A 15 5.92 -8.96 13.83
N GLU A 16 4.97 -8.04 13.85
CA GLU A 16 3.79 -8.12 14.70
C GLU A 16 2.57 -8.28 13.79
N PRO A 17 2.05 -9.51 13.61
CA PRO A 17 1.01 -9.74 12.60
C PRO A 17 -0.29 -8.98 12.84
N ASP A 18 -0.62 -8.71 14.11
CA ASP A 18 -1.83 -7.95 14.44
C ASP A 18 -1.58 -6.44 14.53
N GLY A 19 -0.33 -6.01 14.42
CA GLY A 19 0.02 -4.60 14.42
C GLY A 19 -0.39 -3.93 13.10
N GLN A 20 -0.63 -2.63 13.18
CA GLN A 20 -0.97 -1.85 12.00
C GLN A 20 0.31 -1.49 11.24
N LEU A 21 0.21 -1.43 9.93
CA LEU A 21 1.32 -0.99 9.10
C LEU A 21 1.14 0.49 8.76
N THR A 22 2.22 1.26 8.89
CA THR A 22 2.17 2.67 8.53
C THR A 22 2.45 2.87 7.05
N ARG A 23 2.10 4.05 6.56
CA ARG A 23 2.40 4.43 5.17
C ARG A 23 3.90 4.39 4.89
N ALA A 24 4.71 4.88 5.85
CA ALA A 24 6.17 4.84 5.72
C ALA A 24 6.70 3.41 5.61
N GLN A 25 6.13 2.50 6.40
CA GLN A 25 6.55 1.10 6.37
C GLN A 25 6.25 0.45 5.02
N LEU A 26 5.08 0.70 4.45
CA LEU A 26 4.75 0.10 3.14
C LEU A 26 5.65 0.62 2.03
N VAL A 27 5.89 1.94 1.96
CA VAL A 27 6.77 2.45 0.90
C VAL A 27 8.19 1.91 1.08
N THR A 28 8.63 1.69 2.33
CA THR A 28 9.95 1.10 2.58
C THR A 28 10.01 -0.33 2.07
N VAL A 29 8.96 -1.11 2.26
CA VAL A 29 8.88 -2.48 1.72
C VAL A 29 8.98 -2.46 0.19
N LEU A 30 8.23 -1.58 -0.46
CA LEU A 30 8.27 -1.47 -1.92
C LEU A 30 9.63 -1.00 -2.42
N TYR A 31 10.26 -0.08 -1.70
CA TYR A 31 11.58 0.41 -2.04
C TYR A 31 12.62 -0.71 -1.98
N ARG A 32 12.56 -1.53 -0.94
CA ARG A 32 13.45 -2.70 -0.83
C ARG A 32 13.17 -3.73 -1.92
N ALA A 33 11.91 -3.95 -2.24
CA ALA A 33 11.54 -4.86 -3.31
C ALA A 33 12.06 -4.40 -4.67
N ALA A 34 12.18 -3.09 -4.86
CA ALA A 34 12.71 -2.50 -6.08
C ALA A 34 14.25 -2.51 -6.13
N GLY A 35 14.92 -2.97 -5.08
CA GLY A 35 16.37 -3.03 -5.02
C GLY A 35 17.01 -1.79 -4.43
N GLU A 36 16.26 -0.99 -3.72
CA GLU A 36 16.73 0.26 -3.08
C GLU A 36 17.44 1.19 -4.06
N PRO A 37 16.74 1.62 -5.13
CA PRO A 37 17.37 2.48 -6.13
C PRO A 37 17.93 3.76 -5.51
N ASP A 38 19.03 4.25 -6.07
CA ASP A 38 19.65 5.49 -5.61
C ASP A 38 18.71 6.66 -5.89
N THR A 39 18.37 7.43 -4.87
CA THR A 39 17.55 8.62 -5.02
C THR A 39 18.36 9.83 -5.48
N GLY A 40 19.67 9.78 -5.36
CA GLY A 40 20.56 10.80 -5.89
C GLY A 40 20.19 12.21 -5.44
N LYS A 41 19.89 13.08 -6.40
CA LYS A 41 19.54 14.48 -6.15
C LYS A 41 18.03 14.72 -6.09
N GLN A 42 17.23 13.68 -6.01
CA GLN A 42 15.79 13.85 -5.93
C GLN A 42 15.40 14.58 -4.64
N VAL A 43 14.36 15.38 -4.73
CA VAL A 43 13.96 16.27 -3.65
C VAL A 43 12.84 15.61 -2.83
N ASN A 44 12.91 15.80 -1.51
CA ASN A 44 11.85 15.41 -0.59
C ASN A 44 10.70 16.43 -0.72
N PRO A 45 9.56 16.04 -1.29
CA PRO A 45 8.45 16.98 -1.49
C PRO A 45 7.59 17.23 -0.27
N PHE A 46 7.85 16.51 0.84
CA PHE A 46 6.96 16.53 1.99
C PHE A 46 7.58 17.26 3.18
N THR A 47 6.77 18.11 3.82
CA THR A 47 7.22 18.87 4.97
C THR A 47 7.21 18.05 6.25
N ASP A 48 6.42 16.97 6.30
CA ASP A 48 6.31 16.09 7.47
C ASP A 48 7.23 14.87 7.39
N VAL A 49 8.12 14.82 6.42
CA VAL A 49 9.13 13.75 6.28
C VAL A 49 10.49 14.39 6.50
N ALA A 50 11.15 14.01 7.59
CA ALA A 50 12.50 14.54 7.88
C ALA A 50 13.48 14.01 6.84
N ASP A 51 14.57 14.77 6.59
CA ASP A 51 15.54 14.39 5.57
C ASP A 51 16.43 13.21 5.98
N ASP A 52 16.42 12.85 7.26
CA ASP A 52 17.30 11.82 7.80
C ASP A 52 16.55 10.67 8.49
N ALA A 53 15.24 10.54 8.26
CA ALA A 53 14.49 9.44 8.83
C ALA A 53 14.84 8.12 8.12
N TRP A 54 14.57 6.99 8.79
CA TRP A 54 14.88 5.68 8.22
C TRP A 54 14.11 5.38 6.94
N TYR A 55 12.99 6.05 6.71
CA TYR A 55 12.13 5.86 5.54
C TYR A 55 12.28 6.95 4.49
N THR A 56 13.12 7.96 4.72
CA THR A 56 13.16 9.14 3.86
C THR A 56 13.48 8.79 2.41
N LYS A 57 14.49 7.96 2.18
CA LYS A 57 14.85 7.56 0.82
C LYS A 57 13.71 6.84 0.11
N ALA A 58 13.02 5.96 0.82
CA ALA A 58 11.88 5.22 0.26
C ALA A 58 10.75 6.17 -0.13
N VAL A 59 10.46 7.15 0.72
CA VAL A 59 9.41 8.14 0.45
C VAL A 59 9.77 9.00 -0.75
N ILE A 60 11.01 9.49 -0.81
CA ILE A 60 11.47 10.29 -1.95
C ILE A 60 11.36 9.49 -3.25
N TRP A 61 11.84 8.25 -3.23
CA TRP A 61 11.74 7.37 -4.38
C TRP A 61 10.29 7.18 -4.82
N ALA A 62 9.40 6.89 -3.89
CA ALA A 62 8.00 6.64 -4.22
C ALA A 62 7.32 7.88 -4.80
N ALA A 63 7.60 9.06 -4.24
CA ALA A 63 7.03 10.31 -4.74
C ALA A 63 7.54 10.64 -6.14
N ASN A 64 8.82 10.44 -6.38
CA ASN A 64 9.43 10.78 -7.67
C ASN A 64 9.09 9.77 -8.77
N ASN A 65 8.60 8.58 -8.40
CA ASN A 65 8.13 7.57 -9.34
C ASN A 65 6.62 7.51 -9.45
N GLY A 66 5.91 8.48 -8.87
CA GLY A 66 4.46 8.56 -8.99
C GLY A 66 3.69 7.51 -8.20
N ILE A 67 4.36 6.81 -7.27
CA ILE A 67 3.71 5.78 -6.46
C ILE A 67 2.84 6.40 -5.38
N VAL A 68 3.30 7.51 -4.80
CA VAL A 68 2.55 8.24 -3.79
C VAL A 68 2.51 9.73 -4.14
N ASN A 69 1.41 10.38 -3.76
CA ASN A 69 1.24 11.82 -3.95
C ASN A 69 1.04 12.55 -2.62
N GLY A 70 1.05 11.82 -1.51
CA GLY A 70 0.72 12.37 -0.21
C GLY A 70 -0.79 12.37 0.04
N VAL A 71 -1.16 12.72 1.26
CA VAL A 71 -2.57 12.77 1.68
C VAL A 71 -3.13 14.20 1.57
N ALA A 72 -2.22 15.19 1.51
CA ALA A 72 -2.57 16.61 1.33
C ALA A 72 -1.36 17.28 0.71
N LYS A 73 -1.49 18.56 0.39
CA LYS A 73 -0.38 19.31 -0.19
C LYS A 73 0.85 19.24 0.73
N ASN A 74 1.95 18.74 0.20
CA ASN A 74 3.24 18.62 0.90
C ASN A 74 3.19 17.76 2.17
N THR A 75 2.18 16.90 2.32
CA THR A 75 2.01 16.05 3.51
C THR A 75 1.94 14.60 3.09
N PHE A 76 2.85 13.78 3.60
CA PHE A 76 2.87 12.35 3.31
C PHE A 76 2.14 11.52 4.37
N ALA A 77 2.13 11.96 5.61
CA ALA A 77 1.59 11.26 6.77
C ALA A 77 2.30 9.91 6.98
N PRO A 78 3.62 9.92 7.25
CA PRO A 78 4.41 8.69 7.33
C PRO A 78 3.97 7.76 8.47
N ASP A 79 3.48 8.30 9.57
CA ASP A 79 3.13 7.53 10.75
C ASP A 79 1.67 7.10 10.78
N ASP A 80 0.86 7.50 9.81
CA ASP A 80 -0.53 7.05 9.73
C ASP A 80 -0.60 5.59 9.32
N SER A 81 -1.53 4.86 9.91
CA SER A 81 -1.80 3.48 9.49
C SER A 81 -2.33 3.48 8.07
N ILE A 82 -1.87 2.54 7.25
CA ILE A 82 -2.27 2.50 5.85
C ILE A 82 -3.64 1.82 5.71
N THR A 83 -4.46 2.36 4.82
CA THR A 83 -5.78 1.79 4.54
C THR A 83 -5.71 0.81 3.38
N ARG A 84 -6.75 -0.02 3.27
CA ARG A 84 -6.81 -1.03 2.21
C ARG A 84 -6.81 -0.38 0.82
N GLU A 85 -7.57 0.71 0.63
CA GLU A 85 -7.57 1.40 -0.67
C GLU A 85 -6.24 2.09 -0.96
N GLN A 86 -5.52 2.56 0.06
CA GLN A 86 -4.19 3.14 -0.13
C GLN A 86 -3.19 2.07 -0.57
N ILE A 87 -3.26 0.88 0.01
CA ILE A 87 -2.40 -0.24 -0.40
C ILE A 87 -2.63 -0.55 -1.88
N ALA A 88 -3.88 -0.71 -2.27
CA ALA A 88 -4.21 -1.01 -3.66
C ALA A 88 -3.68 0.05 -4.61
N THR A 89 -3.82 1.33 -4.23
CA THR A 89 -3.36 2.44 -5.06
C THR A 89 -1.84 2.45 -5.21
N MET A 90 -1.12 2.22 -4.13
CA MET A 90 0.35 2.19 -4.18
C MET A 90 0.85 1.02 -5.03
N LEU A 91 0.28 -0.16 -4.86
CA LEU A 91 0.67 -1.33 -5.65
C LEU A 91 0.34 -1.15 -7.13
N TYR A 92 -0.81 -0.58 -7.43
CA TYR A 92 -1.25 -0.32 -8.79
C TYR A 92 -0.26 0.61 -9.52
N ARG A 93 0.13 1.68 -8.84
CA ARG A 93 1.08 2.64 -9.38
C ARG A 93 2.49 2.05 -9.49
N TYR A 94 2.90 1.31 -8.48
CA TYR A 94 4.22 0.67 -8.48
C TYR A 94 4.33 -0.34 -9.63
N ALA A 95 3.29 -1.12 -9.84
CA ALA A 95 3.27 -2.12 -10.90
C ALA A 95 3.15 -1.50 -12.29
N GLY A 96 2.77 -0.23 -12.40
CA GLY A 96 2.48 0.39 -13.68
C GLY A 96 1.32 -0.30 -14.39
N ALA A 97 0.38 -0.83 -13.62
CA ALA A 97 -0.69 -1.65 -14.15
C ALA A 97 -1.74 -0.83 -14.91
N GLU A 98 -2.45 -1.51 -15.79
CA GLU A 98 -3.59 -0.92 -16.47
C GLU A 98 -4.87 -1.25 -15.72
N ALA A 99 -5.88 -0.39 -15.86
CA ALA A 99 -7.17 -0.62 -15.24
C ALA A 99 -7.76 -1.95 -15.69
N ALA A 100 -8.38 -2.67 -14.75
CA ALA A 100 -9.05 -3.91 -15.08
C ALA A 100 -10.24 -3.62 -16.00
N LYS A 101 -10.46 -4.51 -16.97
CA LYS A 101 -11.54 -4.33 -17.95
C LYS A 101 -12.91 -4.63 -17.37
N GLU A 102 -12.96 -5.47 -16.34
CA GLU A 102 -14.21 -5.85 -15.71
C GLU A 102 -14.42 -5.08 -14.41
N ASP A 103 -15.68 -4.76 -14.14
CA ASP A 103 -16.04 -4.11 -12.87
C ASP A 103 -16.23 -5.19 -11.82
N LYS A 104 -15.22 -5.37 -10.96
CA LYS A 104 -15.29 -6.33 -9.85
C LYS A 104 -15.72 -5.67 -8.54
N LEU A 105 -15.64 -4.34 -8.45
CA LEU A 105 -16.02 -3.63 -7.23
C LEU A 105 -17.51 -3.67 -6.97
N SER A 106 -18.33 -3.58 -8.00
CA SER A 106 -19.78 -3.54 -7.86
C SER A 106 -20.37 -4.79 -7.20
N ALA A 107 -19.60 -5.87 -7.15
CA ALA A 107 -20.02 -7.09 -6.46
C ALA A 107 -20.06 -6.94 -4.94
N PHE A 108 -19.42 -5.90 -4.40
CA PHE A 108 -19.34 -5.69 -2.96
C PHE A 108 -20.36 -4.65 -2.50
N PRO A 109 -21.01 -4.90 -1.34
CA PRO A 109 -22.08 -4.00 -0.87
C PRO A 109 -21.59 -2.59 -0.53
N ASP A 110 -20.30 -2.45 -0.20
CA ASP A 110 -19.72 -1.17 0.18
C ASP A 110 -18.84 -0.57 -0.92
N ALA A 111 -18.99 -1.01 -2.16
CA ALA A 111 -18.19 -0.48 -3.27
C ALA A 111 -18.26 1.04 -3.38
N ALA A 112 -19.44 1.63 -3.10
CA ALA A 112 -19.62 3.07 -3.18
C ALA A 112 -18.83 3.85 -2.14
N LYS A 113 -18.33 3.20 -1.10
CA LYS A 113 -17.50 3.84 -0.08
C LYS A 113 -16.06 4.05 -0.52
N THR A 114 -15.65 3.42 -1.62
CA THR A 114 -14.30 3.58 -2.15
C THR A 114 -14.10 5.02 -2.60
N SER A 115 -12.98 5.62 -2.20
CA SER A 115 -12.63 6.97 -2.64
C SER A 115 -12.45 7.01 -4.15
N ASP A 116 -12.84 8.10 -4.79
CA ASP A 116 -12.79 8.20 -6.25
C ASP A 116 -11.38 7.95 -6.80
N TRP A 117 -10.37 8.47 -6.11
CA TRP A 117 -8.98 8.31 -6.53
C TRP A 117 -8.49 6.86 -6.43
N ALA A 118 -9.19 6.02 -5.68
CA ALA A 118 -8.77 4.63 -5.43
C ALA A 118 -9.60 3.61 -6.20
N LYS A 119 -10.68 4.00 -6.84
CA LYS A 119 -11.61 3.05 -7.48
C LYS A 119 -10.94 2.17 -8.52
N GLU A 120 -10.19 2.76 -9.42
CA GLU A 120 -9.51 2.02 -10.48
C GLU A 120 -8.49 1.04 -9.91
N ALA A 121 -7.69 1.50 -8.95
CA ALA A 121 -6.66 0.67 -8.34
C ALA A 121 -7.27 -0.47 -7.53
N LEU A 122 -8.31 -0.18 -6.76
CA LEU A 122 -8.95 -1.20 -5.94
C LEU A 122 -9.66 -2.25 -6.81
N ASN A 123 -10.29 -1.80 -7.90
CA ASN A 123 -10.88 -2.73 -8.86
C ASN A 123 -9.82 -3.64 -9.47
N TRP A 124 -8.68 -3.07 -9.85
CA TRP A 124 -7.55 -3.85 -10.34
C TRP A 124 -7.09 -4.89 -9.29
N ALA A 125 -6.96 -4.48 -8.04
CA ALA A 125 -6.50 -5.37 -6.99
C ALA A 125 -7.47 -6.53 -6.76
N VAL A 126 -8.77 -6.28 -6.81
CA VAL A 126 -9.78 -7.33 -6.67
C VAL A 126 -9.75 -8.26 -7.90
N ALA A 127 -9.71 -7.68 -9.10
CA ALA A 127 -9.68 -8.46 -10.34
C ALA A 127 -8.42 -9.33 -10.43
N SER A 128 -7.31 -8.84 -9.89
CA SER A 128 -6.03 -9.56 -9.89
C SER A 128 -5.91 -10.58 -8.74
N GLY A 129 -6.91 -10.65 -7.87
CA GLY A 129 -6.88 -11.58 -6.74
C GLY A 129 -6.00 -11.15 -5.58
N LEU A 130 -5.54 -9.91 -5.57
CA LEU A 130 -4.68 -9.40 -4.49
C LEU A 130 -5.50 -9.07 -3.24
N ILE A 131 -6.71 -8.57 -3.42
CA ILE A 131 -7.62 -8.23 -2.34
C ILE A 131 -8.94 -8.96 -2.57
N ASN A 132 -9.41 -9.70 -1.56
CA ASN A 132 -10.59 -10.54 -1.69
C ASN A 132 -11.79 -10.08 -0.89
N GLY A 133 -11.68 -9.02 -0.14
CA GLY A 133 -12.74 -8.60 0.77
C GLY A 133 -12.65 -9.29 2.12
N VAL A 134 -13.41 -8.78 3.07
CA VAL A 134 -13.44 -9.26 4.46
C VAL A 134 -14.82 -9.78 4.73
N ALA A 135 -14.93 -11.07 5.13
CA ALA A 135 -16.21 -11.68 5.42
C ALA A 135 -16.70 -11.25 6.80
N ASP A 136 -17.98 -10.93 6.90
CA ASP A 136 -18.63 -10.63 8.17
C ASP A 136 -19.18 -11.93 8.82
N ALA A 137 -19.90 -11.76 9.95
CA ALA A 137 -20.46 -12.90 10.66
C ALA A 137 -21.48 -13.70 9.83
N ASN A 138 -22.06 -13.08 8.81
CA ASN A 138 -23.04 -13.72 7.93
C ASN A 138 -22.40 -14.29 6.67
N GLY A 139 -21.08 -14.19 6.54
CA GLY A 139 -20.37 -14.65 5.36
C GLY A 139 -20.39 -13.68 4.20
N THR A 140 -20.93 -12.49 4.38
CA THR A 140 -20.94 -11.46 3.34
C THR A 140 -19.59 -10.77 3.29
N ALA A 141 -18.93 -10.78 2.14
CA ALA A 141 -17.65 -10.11 1.98
C ALA A 141 -17.86 -8.63 1.68
N SER A 142 -17.01 -7.80 2.26
CA SER A 142 -17.00 -6.34 2.01
C SER A 142 -15.58 -5.88 1.71
N LEU A 143 -15.45 -4.73 1.05
CA LEU A 143 -14.14 -4.17 0.69
C LEU A 143 -13.46 -3.49 1.86
N GLU A 144 -14.21 -2.75 2.66
CA GLU A 144 -13.70 -1.93 3.76
C GLU A 144 -12.53 -1.05 3.30
N PRO A 145 -12.75 -0.19 2.30
CA PRO A 145 -11.64 0.53 1.66
C PRO A 145 -10.90 1.49 2.59
N GLN A 146 -11.59 2.11 3.55
CA GLN A 146 -10.95 3.02 4.50
C GLN A 146 -10.48 2.32 5.78
N ALA A 147 -10.73 1.01 5.92
CA ALA A 147 -10.22 0.29 7.09
C ALA A 147 -8.72 0.11 6.95
N THR A 148 -8.04 0.19 8.09
CA THR A 148 -6.60 -0.07 8.10
C THR A 148 -6.34 -1.56 8.01
N ALA A 149 -5.19 -1.93 7.47
CA ALA A 149 -4.80 -3.33 7.32
C ALA A 149 -3.72 -3.69 8.33
N THR A 150 -3.77 -4.92 8.82
CA THR A 150 -2.73 -5.43 9.68
C THR A 150 -1.51 -5.84 8.85
N ARG A 151 -0.37 -6.02 9.53
CA ARG A 151 0.83 -6.50 8.86
C ARG A 151 0.62 -7.86 8.21
N ALA A 152 -0.14 -8.74 8.87
CA ALA A 152 -0.44 -10.05 8.30
C ALA A 152 -1.25 -9.94 7.02
N GLN A 153 -2.26 -9.07 7.00
CA GLN A 153 -3.07 -8.85 5.81
C GLN A 153 -2.23 -8.30 4.66
N ILE A 154 -1.38 -7.34 4.94
CA ILE A 154 -0.51 -6.75 3.92
C ILE A 154 0.50 -7.76 3.41
N ALA A 155 1.08 -8.56 4.30
CA ALA A 155 2.01 -9.61 3.90
C ALA A 155 1.35 -10.60 2.94
N THR A 156 0.09 -10.96 3.19
CA THR A 156 -0.67 -11.83 2.31
C THR A 156 -0.86 -11.19 0.93
N ILE A 157 -1.23 -9.92 0.89
CA ILE A 157 -1.42 -9.19 -0.37
C ILE A 157 -0.11 -9.15 -1.15
N LEU A 158 0.99 -8.82 -0.48
CA LEU A 158 2.30 -8.74 -1.13
C LEU A 158 2.76 -10.10 -1.65
N MET A 159 2.53 -11.17 -0.90
CA MET A 159 2.87 -12.51 -1.35
C MET A 159 2.11 -12.87 -2.63
N ARG A 160 0.82 -12.60 -2.66
CA ARG A 160 0.00 -12.87 -3.84
C ARG A 160 0.53 -12.07 -5.04
N TRP A 161 0.92 -10.82 -4.80
CA TRP A 161 1.43 -9.97 -5.86
C TRP A 161 2.77 -10.47 -6.39
N LEU A 162 3.67 -10.89 -5.49
CA LEU A 162 5.00 -11.38 -5.89
C LEU A 162 4.95 -12.73 -6.62
N GLU A 163 3.89 -13.49 -6.44
CA GLU A 163 3.71 -14.78 -7.11
C GLU A 163 3.16 -14.66 -8.53
N LYS A 164 2.81 -13.47 -8.96
CA LYS A 164 2.23 -13.24 -10.30
C LYS A 164 3.27 -13.07 -11.42
#